data_afd5d08423befe0bf2a3095365db08b3
#
_entry.id   afd5d08423befe0bf2a3095365db08b3
#
_cell.length_a   1.000
_cell.length_b   1.000
_cell.length_c   1.000
_cell.angle_alpha   90.00
_cell.angle_beta   90.00
_cell.angle_gamma   90.00
#
_symmetry.space_group_name_H-M   'P 1'
#
loop_
_entity.id
_entity.type
_entity.pdbx_description
1 polymer ?
#
loop_
_entity_poly.entity_id
_entity_poly.type
_entity_poly.pdbx_seq_one_letter_code
_entity_poly.pdbx_strand_id
1 'polypeptide(L)'
;MGDTTLVNLATVGSDELQAMSVAAFTSGLESMSGDAIARFRRMRRLSANHRQALEKYLIAHPEKRPGQSGAAAPDVEEKAGAKAARPKESGLLMEFLLRVIAWWEGMDTDDVARAKGIARRKKKKKKKKVPTAAAPKPQAIAKPAVAAAVPDEVPEPQLGRIDIIQKLWGDGFSLPGGSEFALKLVRPLTLEKGALYLDLAPGLGGAMRAVSKAFGVTIKGLETDAELAAAGHELSERASVAATAPIIARPDGFAADDFQPQGQYAAVFLREALFAVEDRDTMFAFIGEALRDNGSLMFTDFVLAEDEPDDDAMIVWRNAEAAPVFPWTEAQYREALETQHYKIDRIDDLTAEYLPLVHAGWRHFHDCLQNAKLPPETAAMLMREGNAWLARSRALETGLLRLLHVHALRQPASTKTQVPAGGEQGADAELADATQ
;
A
#
# COMPACT_ATOMS: atom_id res chain seq x y z
N MET A 1 11.62 39.39 -22.25
CA MET A 1 12.50 38.45 -21.54
C MET A 1 11.56 37.55 -20.71
N GLY A 2 11.25 36.36 -21.20
CA GLY A 2 10.31 35.43 -20.55
C GLY A 2 11.00 34.76 -19.40
N ASP A 3 10.32 34.80 -18.27
CA ASP A 3 10.68 34.11 -17.03
C ASP A 3 10.61 32.59 -17.26
N THR A 4 11.75 31.95 -17.42
CA THR A 4 11.83 30.50 -17.64
C THR A 4 11.79 29.84 -16.28
N THR A 5 10.58 29.64 -15.75
CA THR A 5 10.37 28.80 -14.55
C THR A 5 10.88 27.39 -14.86
N LEU A 6 11.94 26.96 -14.19
CA LEU A 6 12.50 25.61 -14.32
C LEU A 6 11.42 24.60 -13.92
N VAL A 7 10.93 23.85 -14.88
CA VAL A 7 9.92 22.81 -14.66
C VAL A 7 10.58 21.61 -13.96
N ASN A 8 10.10 21.25 -12.78
CA ASN A 8 10.56 20.05 -12.08
C ASN A 8 9.84 18.81 -12.61
N LEU A 9 10.47 18.10 -13.53
CA LEU A 9 9.91 16.90 -14.17
C LEU A 9 9.58 15.76 -13.19
N ALA A 10 10.17 15.76 -12.00
CA ALA A 10 9.90 14.73 -10.99
C ALA A 10 8.50 14.86 -10.36
N THR A 11 7.93 16.10 -10.37
CA THR A 11 6.62 16.38 -9.74
C THR A 11 5.48 16.56 -10.72
N VAL A 12 5.78 16.60 -12.03
CA VAL A 12 4.79 16.80 -13.10
C VAL A 12 3.86 15.59 -13.21
N GLY A 13 2.55 15.80 -13.27
CA GLY A 13 1.55 14.77 -13.50
C GLY A 13 1.69 14.10 -14.87
N SER A 14 1.12 12.90 -15.06
CA SER A 14 1.22 12.14 -16.31
C SER A 14 0.63 12.89 -17.50
N ASP A 15 -0.55 13.49 -17.32
CA ASP A 15 -1.25 14.24 -18.36
C ASP A 15 -0.54 15.55 -18.68
N GLU A 16 -0.03 16.22 -17.66
CA GLU A 16 0.76 17.45 -17.81
C GLU A 16 2.08 17.16 -18.55
N LEU A 17 2.73 16.04 -18.27
CA LEU A 17 3.91 15.58 -18.99
C LEU A 17 3.60 15.29 -20.46
N GLN A 18 2.46 14.67 -20.76
CA GLN A 18 2.02 14.38 -22.13
C GLN A 18 1.72 15.67 -22.92
N ALA A 19 1.14 16.67 -22.26
CA ALA A 19 0.79 17.98 -22.85
C ALA A 19 1.97 18.95 -22.92
N MET A 20 3.08 18.65 -22.24
CA MET A 20 4.24 19.54 -22.14
C MET A 20 4.92 19.74 -23.50
N SER A 21 5.40 20.97 -23.76
CA SER A 21 6.22 21.23 -24.95
C SER A 21 7.60 20.58 -24.83
N VAL A 22 8.16 20.16 -25.97
CA VAL A 22 9.50 19.57 -26.04
C VAL A 22 10.57 20.50 -25.43
N ALA A 23 10.42 21.81 -25.58
CA ALA A 23 11.34 22.79 -25.02
C ALA A 23 11.30 22.82 -23.48
N ALA A 24 10.10 22.85 -22.89
CA ALA A 24 9.91 22.79 -21.43
C ALA A 24 10.40 21.46 -20.86
N PHE A 25 10.14 20.36 -21.56
CA PHE A 25 10.65 19.05 -21.19
C PHE A 25 12.18 19.00 -21.18
N THR A 26 12.85 19.51 -22.23
CA THR A 26 14.31 19.51 -22.32
C THR A 26 14.93 20.39 -21.25
N SER A 27 14.34 21.57 -20.96
CA SER A 27 14.79 22.45 -19.88
C SER A 27 14.67 21.77 -18.51
N GLY A 28 13.61 20.99 -18.28
CA GLY A 28 13.46 20.18 -17.05
C GLY A 28 14.55 19.12 -16.88
N LEU A 29 15.07 18.54 -17.98
CA LEU A 29 16.17 17.57 -17.93
C LEU A 29 17.49 18.18 -17.46
N GLU A 30 17.71 19.48 -17.66
CA GLU A 30 18.93 20.16 -17.23
C GLU A 30 19.14 20.10 -15.72
N SER A 31 18.04 20.14 -14.95
CA SER A 31 18.06 20.06 -13.49
C SER A 31 18.26 18.64 -12.95
N MET A 32 18.18 17.61 -13.81
CA MET A 32 18.24 16.20 -13.40
C MET A 32 19.66 15.62 -13.51
N SER A 33 20.05 14.76 -12.57
CA SER A 33 21.25 13.94 -12.71
C SER A 33 21.06 12.83 -13.74
N GLY A 34 22.16 12.25 -14.27
CA GLY A 34 22.10 11.15 -15.23
C GLY A 34 21.30 9.94 -14.73
N ASP A 35 21.45 9.62 -13.44
CA ASP A 35 20.72 8.51 -12.81
C ASP A 35 19.25 8.87 -12.56
N ALA A 36 18.91 10.14 -12.32
CA ALA A 36 17.54 10.60 -12.24
C ALA A 36 16.86 10.55 -13.62
N ILE A 37 17.55 10.92 -14.69
CA ILE A 37 17.07 10.80 -16.07
C ILE A 37 16.84 9.33 -16.44
N ALA A 38 17.73 8.43 -16.06
CA ALA A 38 17.59 7.01 -16.33
C ALA A 38 16.36 6.40 -15.59
N ARG A 39 16.09 6.85 -14.36
CA ARG A 39 14.89 6.49 -13.62
C ARG A 39 13.63 7.07 -14.27
N PHE A 40 13.64 8.35 -14.56
CA PHE A 40 12.53 9.06 -15.20
C PHE A 40 12.12 8.35 -16.51
N ARG A 41 13.10 7.95 -17.35
CA ARG A 41 12.86 7.19 -18.57
C ARG A 41 12.18 5.82 -18.32
N ARG A 42 12.51 5.14 -17.22
CA ARG A 42 11.92 3.84 -16.86
C ARG A 42 10.54 3.96 -16.20
N MET A 43 10.30 5.06 -15.48
CA MET A 43 9.12 5.23 -14.64
C MET A 43 7.99 6.03 -15.30
N ARG A 44 8.23 6.71 -16.43
CA ARG A 44 7.26 7.61 -17.05
C ARG A 44 6.99 7.22 -18.49
N ARG A 45 5.71 7.14 -18.84
CA ARG A 45 5.29 7.03 -20.25
C ARG A 45 5.58 8.35 -20.96
N LEU A 46 6.60 8.34 -21.82
CA LEU A 46 6.97 9.49 -22.64
C LEU A 46 6.29 9.40 -24.00
N SER A 47 5.79 10.53 -24.50
CA SER A 47 5.35 10.65 -25.89
C SER A 47 6.51 10.36 -26.86
N ALA A 48 6.19 10.04 -28.12
CA ALA A 48 7.22 9.82 -29.15
C ALA A 48 8.17 11.02 -29.27
N ASN A 49 7.63 12.25 -29.18
CA ASN A 49 8.41 13.49 -29.25
C ASN A 49 9.33 13.68 -28.04
N HIS A 50 8.85 13.36 -26.83
CA HIS A 50 9.65 13.43 -25.60
C HIS A 50 10.74 12.38 -25.57
N ARG A 51 10.48 11.16 -26.05
CA ARG A 51 11.52 10.10 -26.19
C ARG A 51 12.63 10.55 -27.14
N GLN A 52 12.26 11.12 -28.30
CA GLN A 52 13.25 11.62 -29.26
C GLN A 52 14.04 12.81 -28.69
N ALA A 53 13.40 13.71 -27.95
CA ALA A 53 14.06 14.83 -27.29
C ALA A 53 15.04 14.37 -26.22
N LEU A 54 14.66 13.37 -25.42
CA LEU A 54 15.51 12.75 -24.41
C LEU A 54 16.75 12.08 -25.02
N GLU A 55 16.58 11.33 -26.11
CA GLU A 55 17.72 10.71 -26.82
C GLU A 55 18.69 11.78 -27.38
N LYS A 56 18.16 12.85 -28.00
CA LYS A 56 18.98 13.97 -28.49
C LYS A 56 19.70 14.68 -27.34
N TYR A 57 19.03 14.87 -26.22
CA TYR A 57 19.61 15.47 -25.03
C TYR A 57 20.77 14.63 -24.47
N LEU A 58 20.60 13.31 -24.35
CA LEU A 58 21.66 12.40 -23.86
C LEU A 58 22.83 12.24 -24.84
N ILE A 59 22.61 12.50 -26.14
CA ILE A 59 23.70 12.58 -27.13
C ILE A 59 24.50 13.87 -26.93
N ALA A 60 23.82 14.99 -26.69
CA ALA A 60 24.45 16.29 -26.46
C ALA A 60 25.12 16.39 -25.07
N HIS A 61 24.66 15.63 -24.09
CA HIS A 61 25.14 15.65 -22.72
C HIS A 61 25.62 14.24 -22.29
N PRO A 62 26.76 13.75 -22.78
CA PRO A 62 27.28 12.43 -22.46
C PRO A 62 27.55 12.24 -20.96
N GLU A 63 27.85 13.30 -20.21
CA GLU A 63 28.02 13.32 -18.76
C GLU A 63 26.73 12.95 -17.99
N LYS A 64 25.57 13.09 -18.62
CA LYS A 64 24.25 12.73 -18.09
C LYS A 64 23.86 11.28 -18.42
N ARG A 65 24.70 10.51 -19.10
CA ARG A 65 24.44 9.09 -19.36
C ARG A 65 24.65 8.26 -18.11
N PRO A 66 23.78 7.30 -17.81
CA PRO A 66 23.93 6.43 -16.66
C PRO A 66 25.24 5.67 -16.69
N GLY A 67 26.00 5.70 -15.59
CA GLY A 67 27.26 4.95 -15.45
C GLY A 67 28.53 5.71 -15.83
N GLN A 68 28.48 6.95 -16.28
CA GLN A 68 29.65 7.77 -16.62
C GLN A 68 29.95 8.91 -15.63
N SER A 69 29.41 8.91 -14.41
CA SER A 69 29.79 9.87 -13.37
C SER A 69 31.20 9.56 -12.82
N GLY A 70 32.21 9.89 -13.59
CA GLY A 70 33.63 9.69 -13.26
C GLY A 70 34.54 10.64 -14.03
N ALA A 71 34.31 11.98 -13.96
CA ALA A 71 35.29 12.98 -14.35
C ALA A 71 35.17 14.21 -13.44
N ALA A 72 36.22 14.44 -12.69
CA ALA A 72 36.77 15.61 -12.01
C ALA A 72 35.86 16.87 -11.88
N ALA A 73 35.51 17.17 -10.63
CA ALA A 73 35.20 18.54 -10.21
C ALA A 73 36.53 19.37 -10.10
N PRO A 74 36.53 20.66 -10.42
CA PRO A 74 37.71 21.48 -10.27
C PRO A 74 38.07 21.71 -8.80
N ASP A 75 39.36 21.67 -8.51
CA ASP A 75 39.97 21.95 -7.19
C ASP A 75 39.57 23.36 -6.73
N VAL A 76 38.86 23.41 -5.63
CA VAL A 76 38.71 24.63 -4.82
C VAL A 76 39.59 24.47 -3.60
N GLU A 77 40.59 25.33 -3.50
CA GLU A 77 41.55 25.38 -2.38
C GLU A 77 40.87 25.40 -1.02
N GLU A 78 41.22 24.43 -0.22
CA GLU A 78 40.79 24.22 1.15
C GLU A 78 41.54 25.17 2.07
N LYS A 79 40.87 26.21 2.60
CA LYS A 79 41.35 26.93 3.79
C LYS A 79 41.12 26.10 5.03
N ALA A 80 42.23 25.71 5.64
CA ALA A 80 42.29 24.99 6.88
C ALA A 80 41.64 25.71 8.07
N GLY A 81 40.87 24.97 8.85
CA GLY A 81 40.59 25.35 10.24
C GLY A 81 39.18 25.06 10.76
N ALA A 82 38.80 23.81 10.88
CA ALA A 82 37.97 23.30 11.99
C ALA A 82 37.95 21.77 11.91
N LYS A 83 38.30 21.06 13.01
CA LYS A 83 38.14 19.62 13.10
C LYS A 83 36.67 19.26 12.97
N ALA A 84 36.17 19.04 11.76
CA ALA A 84 34.85 18.47 11.51
C ALA A 84 34.87 17.04 12.06
N ALA A 85 33.90 16.71 12.93
CA ALA A 85 33.66 15.36 13.38
C ALA A 85 33.46 14.47 12.15
N ARG A 86 34.16 13.30 12.12
CA ARG A 86 33.98 12.33 11.02
C ARG A 86 32.51 11.96 10.94
N PRO A 87 31.87 12.05 9.76
CA PRO A 87 30.48 11.64 9.61
C PRO A 87 30.35 10.18 10.03
N LYS A 88 29.34 9.87 10.86
CA LYS A 88 29.04 8.49 11.25
C LYS A 88 28.61 7.71 10.00
N GLU A 89 29.23 6.54 9.76
CA GLU A 89 28.79 5.64 8.68
C GLU A 89 27.33 5.25 8.87
N SER A 90 26.56 5.32 7.79
CA SER A 90 25.14 4.96 7.80
C SER A 90 24.94 3.48 8.10
N GLY A 91 24.08 3.15 9.07
CA GLY A 91 23.61 1.79 9.30
C GLY A 91 22.63 1.34 8.22
N LEU A 92 22.26 0.04 8.20
CA LEU A 92 21.31 -0.52 7.21
C LEU A 92 19.97 0.21 7.21
N LEU A 93 19.46 0.57 8.39
CA LEU A 93 18.23 1.35 8.53
C LEU A 93 18.36 2.73 7.88
N MET A 94 19.48 3.42 8.10
CA MET A 94 19.72 4.74 7.50
C MET A 94 19.82 4.64 5.98
N GLU A 95 20.46 3.61 5.43
CA GLU A 95 20.48 3.34 3.99
C GLU A 95 19.07 3.09 3.43
N PHE A 96 18.23 2.40 4.20
CA PHE A 96 16.83 2.18 3.85
C PHE A 96 16.05 3.51 3.86
N LEU A 97 16.13 4.29 4.93
CA LEU A 97 15.46 5.59 5.04
C LEU A 97 15.91 6.55 3.93
N LEU A 98 17.20 6.56 3.60
CA LEU A 98 17.72 7.34 2.47
C LEU A 98 17.10 6.91 1.13
N ARG A 99 16.81 5.61 0.94
CA ARG A 99 16.12 5.13 -0.27
C ARG A 99 14.65 5.56 -0.32
N VAL A 100 13.96 5.50 0.82
CA VAL A 100 12.58 5.95 0.93
C VAL A 100 12.49 7.45 0.64
N ILE A 101 13.36 8.26 1.24
CA ILE A 101 13.43 9.70 1.01
C ILE A 101 13.78 10.02 -0.46
N ALA A 102 14.81 9.37 -0.99
CA ALA A 102 15.26 9.54 -2.36
C ALA A 102 14.15 9.20 -3.36
N TRP A 103 13.41 8.13 -3.08
CA TRP A 103 12.27 7.73 -3.89
C TRP A 103 11.18 8.81 -3.85
N TRP A 104 10.80 9.29 -2.69
CA TRP A 104 9.72 10.25 -2.55
C TRP A 104 10.12 11.68 -3.01
N GLU A 105 11.37 12.12 -2.78
CA GLU A 105 11.85 13.43 -3.25
C GLU A 105 12.23 13.40 -4.74
N GLY A 106 12.16 12.23 -5.40
CA GLY A 106 12.61 12.05 -6.78
C GLY A 106 14.12 12.26 -6.98
N MET A 107 14.90 12.19 -5.87
CA MET A 107 16.33 12.45 -5.84
C MET A 107 17.14 11.16 -5.85
N ASP A 108 18.45 11.25 -6.13
CA ASP A 108 19.36 10.13 -5.91
C ASP A 108 19.65 9.94 -4.41
N THR A 109 19.82 8.68 -4.00
CA THR A 109 20.14 8.34 -2.60
C THR A 109 21.44 8.99 -2.12
N ASP A 110 22.42 9.21 -3.02
CA ASP A 110 23.67 9.88 -2.69
C ASP A 110 23.48 11.39 -2.51
N ASP A 111 22.57 12.00 -3.27
CA ASP A 111 22.23 13.42 -3.15
C ASP A 111 21.48 13.69 -1.86
N VAL A 112 20.52 12.85 -1.49
CA VAL A 112 19.84 12.92 -0.19
C VAL A 112 20.82 12.74 0.96
N ALA A 113 21.72 11.75 0.87
CA ALA A 113 22.74 11.51 1.90
C ALA A 113 23.66 12.73 2.05
N ARG A 114 24.06 13.34 0.94
CA ARG A 114 24.89 14.55 0.93
C ARG A 114 24.15 15.74 1.54
N ALA A 115 22.91 15.97 1.16
CA ALA A 115 22.07 17.05 1.69
C ALA A 115 21.86 16.93 3.21
N LYS A 116 21.78 15.68 3.71
CA LYS A 116 21.61 15.39 5.14
C LYS A 116 22.95 15.17 5.90
N GLY A 117 24.12 15.37 5.25
CA GLY A 117 25.43 15.21 5.86
C GLY A 117 25.76 13.77 6.30
N ILE A 118 25.14 12.77 5.67
CA ILE A 118 25.28 11.35 6.01
C ILE A 118 26.29 10.68 5.09
N ALA A 119 27.34 10.06 5.64
CA ALA A 119 28.32 9.29 4.86
C ALA A 119 27.76 7.90 4.54
N ARG A 120 27.57 7.58 3.24
CA ARG A 120 27.13 6.26 2.81
C ARG A 120 28.23 5.21 2.89
N ARG A 121 27.86 4.02 3.29
CA ARG A 121 28.73 2.85 3.34
C ARG A 121 29.09 2.41 1.91
N LYS A 122 30.35 2.60 1.48
CA LYS A 122 30.81 2.14 0.18
C LYS A 122 30.72 0.60 0.11
N LYS A 123 29.95 0.04 -0.81
CA LYS A 123 29.94 -1.41 -1.08
C LYS A 123 31.33 -1.84 -1.49
N LYS A 124 32.09 -2.53 -0.60
CA LYS A 124 33.32 -3.19 -0.96
C LYS A 124 33.01 -4.26 -2.01
N LYS A 125 33.48 -4.08 -3.24
CA LYS A 125 33.48 -5.14 -4.26
C LYS A 125 34.19 -6.36 -3.66
N LYS A 126 33.48 -7.44 -3.38
CA LYS A 126 34.06 -8.73 -2.94
C LYS A 126 34.93 -9.23 -4.10
N LYS A 127 36.23 -9.05 -4.03
CA LYS A 127 37.19 -9.87 -4.79
C LYS A 127 37.08 -11.30 -4.25
N LYS A 128 36.70 -12.27 -5.06
CA LYS A 128 36.78 -13.69 -4.74
C LYS A 128 38.23 -14.00 -4.39
N LYS A 129 38.52 -14.21 -3.10
CA LYS A 129 39.77 -14.85 -2.63
C LYS A 129 39.47 -16.32 -2.43
N VAL A 130 40.26 -17.14 -3.10
CA VAL A 130 40.38 -18.59 -2.90
C VAL A 130 40.79 -18.83 -1.43
N PRO A 131 40.23 -19.82 -0.72
CA PRO A 131 40.61 -20.08 0.68
C PRO A 131 41.94 -20.81 0.73
N THR A 132 42.93 -20.19 1.32
CA THR A 132 44.13 -20.88 1.80
C THR A 132 43.97 -21.07 3.32
N ALA A 133 44.07 -22.32 3.74
CA ALA A 133 43.97 -22.70 5.14
C ALA A 133 45.16 -22.11 5.94
N ALA A 134 44.85 -21.49 7.08
CA ALA A 134 45.84 -21.07 8.06
C ALA A 134 45.43 -21.49 9.49
N ALA A 135 46.37 -22.03 10.19
CA ALA A 135 46.37 -22.67 11.52
C ALA A 135 45.95 -21.72 12.65
N PRO A 136 45.49 -22.25 13.79
CA PRO A 136 44.96 -21.46 14.92
C PRO A 136 46.05 -20.78 15.72
N LYS A 137 45.83 -19.50 16.11
CA LYS A 137 46.65 -18.76 17.08
C LYS A 137 46.00 -18.81 18.46
N PRO A 138 46.86 -18.81 19.54
CA PRO A 138 46.37 -19.03 20.89
C PRO A 138 45.61 -17.84 21.48
N GLN A 139 44.62 -18.15 22.31
CA GLN A 139 43.81 -17.21 23.08
C GLN A 139 44.61 -16.54 24.18
N ALA A 140 44.58 -15.22 24.26
CA ALA A 140 45.05 -14.45 25.37
C ALA A 140 43.93 -14.30 26.41
N ILE A 141 44.23 -14.65 27.65
CA ILE A 141 43.35 -14.54 28.83
C ILE A 141 43.19 -13.06 29.18
N ALA A 142 42.00 -12.52 29.11
CA ALA A 142 41.67 -11.17 29.53
C ALA A 142 41.43 -11.11 31.05
N LYS A 143 42.06 -10.15 31.73
CA LYS A 143 41.83 -9.81 33.12
C LYS A 143 40.44 -9.18 33.30
N PRO A 144 39.75 -9.42 34.42
CA PRO A 144 38.48 -8.78 34.71
C PRO A 144 38.70 -7.29 35.05
N ALA A 145 38.08 -6.42 34.24
CA ALA A 145 37.93 -5.02 34.55
C ALA A 145 36.70 -4.83 35.46
N VAL A 146 36.91 -4.19 36.61
CA VAL A 146 35.84 -3.76 37.52
C VAL A 146 34.99 -2.71 36.79
N ALA A 147 33.74 -3.06 36.50
CA ALA A 147 32.77 -2.15 35.91
C ALA A 147 32.34 -1.12 36.97
N ALA A 148 32.60 0.15 36.70
CA ALA A 148 31.95 1.25 37.41
C ALA A 148 30.45 1.21 37.02
N ALA A 149 29.56 1.25 38.01
CA ALA A 149 28.11 1.31 37.81
C ALA A 149 27.76 2.55 37.02
N VAL A 150 27.28 2.33 35.80
CA VAL A 150 26.61 3.35 34.97
C VAL A 150 25.22 3.53 35.58
N PRO A 151 24.70 4.77 35.75
CA PRO A 151 23.33 4.99 36.22
C PRO A 151 22.35 4.27 35.26
N ASP A 152 21.32 3.63 35.82
CA ASP A 152 20.26 2.98 35.10
C ASP A 152 19.68 3.94 34.01
N GLU A 153 20.13 3.79 32.79
CA GLU A 153 19.40 4.38 31.63
C GLU A 153 18.03 3.76 31.67
N VAL A 154 16.99 4.60 31.87
CA VAL A 154 15.60 4.22 31.67
C VAL A 154 15.52 3.64 30.27
N PRO A 155 15.13 2.37 30.08
CA PRO A 155 15.09 1.78 28.75
C PRO A 155 14.13 2.59 27.91
N GLU A 156 14.64 3.14 26.78
CA GLU A 156 13.79 3.80 25.79
C GLU A 156 12.68 2.83 25.37
N PRO A 157 11.41 3.26 25.29
CA PRO A 157 10.33 2.38 24.95
C PRO A 157 10.60 1.72 23.59
N GLN A 158 10.65 0.40 23.58
CA GLN A 158 10.86 -0.37 22.36
C GLN A 158 9.57 -0.23 21.50
N LEU A 159 9.69 0.38 20.32
CA LEU A 159 8.58 0.47 19.38
C LEU A 159 8.25 -0.91 18.83
N GLY A 160 7.04 -1.39 19.11
CA GLY A 160 6.48 -2.60 18.53
C GLY A 160 5.94 -2.37 17.11
N ARG A 161 5.43 -3.44 16.51
CA ARG A 161 4.78 -3.40 15.18
C ARG A 161 3.61 -2.42 15.14
N ILE A 162 2.76 -2.46 16.16
CA ILE A 162 1.58 -1.58 16.26
C ILE A 162 1.99 -0.11 16.37
N ASP A 163 3.05 0.19 17.11
CA ASP A 163 3.56 1.57 17.23
C ASP A 163 4.08 2.10 15.89
N ILE A 164 4.77 1.25 15.12
CA ILE A 164 5.25 1.60 13.77
C ILE A 164 4.07 1.92 12.85
N ILE A 165 3.05 1.05 12.83
CA ILE A 165 1.86 1.21 12.00
C ILE A 165 1.14 2.52 12.35
N GLN A 166 0.94 2.81 13.63
CA GLN A 166 0.28 4.04 14.07
C GLN A 166 1.12 5.30 13.79
N LYS A 167 2.45 5.20 13.89
CA LYS A 167 3.33 6.32 13.48
C LYS A 167 3.33 6.58 11.98
N LEU A 168 3.09 5.56 11.17
CA LEU A 168 2.96 5.69 9.71
C LEU A 168 1.60 6.30 9.32
N TRP A 169 0.51 5.77 9.87
CA TRP A 169 -0.82 6.02 9.34
C TRP A 169 -1.73 6.84 10.27
N GLY A 170 -1.21 7.22 11.44
CA GLY A 170 -1.95 7.94 12.47
C GLY A 170 -2.51 7.03 13.55
N ASP A 171 -2.84 7.64 14.70
CA ASP A 171 -3.32 6.92 15.88
C ASP A 171 -4.56 6.08 15.59
N GLY A 172 -4.42 4.76 15.73
CA GLY A 172 -5.47 3.80 15.53
C GLY A 172 -5.79 3.47 14.07
N PHE A 173 -4.99 3.92 13.11
CA PHE A 173 -5.12 3.56 11.70
C PHE A 173 -4.00 2.61 11.27
N SER A 174 -4.35 1.66 10.39
CA SER A 174 -3.42 0.69 9.78
C SER A 174 -3.18 0.92 8.30
N LEU A 175 -3.90 1.87 7.70
CA LEU A 175 -3.83 2.21 6.27
C LEU A 175 -3.80 3.74 6.08
N PRO A 176 -3.26 4.23 4.95
CA PRO A 176 -3.19 5.65 4.62
C PRO A 176 -4.53 6.38 4.62
N GLY A 177 -4.48 7.69 4.89
CA GLY A 177 -5.59 8.62 4.69
C GLY A 177 -6.45 8.91 5.92
N GLY A 178 -6.25 8.17 7.03
CA GLY A 178 -6.91 8.47 8.30
C GLY A 178 -8.43 8.54 8.23
N SER A 179 -9.04 9.34 9.10
CA SER A 179 -10.51 9.47 9.19
C SER A 179 -11.12 10.16 7.98
N GLU A 180 -10.44 11.13 7.39
CA GLU A 180 -10.97 11.89 6.26
C GLU A 180 -11.20 11.00 5.05
N PHE A 181 -10.18 10.20 4.70
CA PHE A 181 -10.27 9.25 3.59
C PHE A 181 -11.30 8.14 3.87
N ALA A 182 -11.33 7.60 5.11
CA ALA A 182 -12.32 6.60 5.51
C ALA A 182 -13.77 7.12 5.36
N LEU A 183 -14.04 8.34 5.81
CA LEU A 183 -15.35 8.96 5.66
C LEU A 183 -15.69 9.26 4.19
N LYS A 184 -14.70 9.61 3.37
CA LYS A 184 -14.91 9.80 1.93
C LYS A 184 -15.35 8.51 1.25
N LEU A 185 -14.70 7.38 1.56
CA LEU A 185 -15.03 6.07 0.96
C LEU A 185 -16.49 5.67 1.19
N VAL A 186 -17.06 5.97 2.35
CA VAL A 186 -18.43 5.59 2.67
C VAL A 186 -19.51 6.59 2.18
N ARG A 187 -19.11 7.73 1.57
CA ARG A 187 -20.07 8.73 1.06
C ARG A 187 -21.11 8.20 0.05
N PRO A 188 -20.78 7.22 -0.83
CA PRO A 188 -21.79 6.66 -1.73
C PRO A 188 -22.90 5.90 -1.02
N LEU A 189 -22.69 5.51 0.25
CA LEU A 189 -23.64 4.72 1.03
C LEU A 189 -24.61 5.61 1.81
N THR A 190 -25.86 5.20 1.86
CA THR A 190 -26.83 5.73 2.83
C THR A 190 -26.68 4.94 4.13
N LEU A 191 -25.94 5.49 5.09
CA LEU A 191 -25.71 4.85 6.38
C LEU A 191 -26.89 5.12 7.32
N GLU A 192 -27.62 4.07 7.68
CA GLU A 192 -28.82 4.12 8.51
C GLU A 192 -28.46 3.98 9.97
N LYS A 193 -28.87 4.92 10.81
CA LYS A 193 -28.68 4.85 12.26
C LYS A 193 -29.34 3.58 12.84
N GLY A 194 -28.58 2.83 13.64
CA GLY A 194 -29.04 1.59 14.24
C GLY A 194 -28.93 0.34 13.34
N ALA A 195 -28.58 0.50 12.05
CA ALA A 195 -28.24 -0.64 11.22
C ALA A 195 -26.85 -1.22 11.57
N LEU A 196 -26.67 -2.49 11.25
CA LEU A 196 -25.42 -3.22 11.46
C LEU A 196 -24.59 -3.23 10.18
N TYR A 197 -23.30 -3.04 10.35
CA TYR A 197 -22.29 -3.07 9.30
C TYR A 197 -21.18 -4.04 9.69
N LEU A 198 -20.51 -4.62 8.71
CA LEU A 198 -19.41 -5.56 8.90
C LEU A 198 -18.17 -5.04 8.20
N ASP A 199 -17.02 -5.08 8.86
CA ASP A 199 -15.70 -4.80 8.28
C ASP A 199 -14.85 -6.07 8.38
N LEU A 200 -14.43 -6.62 7.25
CA LEU A 200 -13.66 -7.87 7.15
C LEU A 200 -12.13 -7.64 7.08
N ALA A 201 -11.70 -6.40 7.11
CA ALA A 201 -10.29 -6.04 7.18
C ALA A 201 -10.09 -4.75 7.99
N PRO A 202 -10.57 -4.69 9.24
CA PRO A 202 -10.59 -3.47 10.05
C PRO A 202 -9.19 -2.99 10.44
N GLY A 203 -8.19 -3.88 10.46
CA GLY A 203 -6.89 -3.60 11.01
C GLY A 203 -7.00 -3.07 12.45
N LEU A 204 -6.44 -1.90 12.73
CA LEU A 204 -6.59 -1.23 14.03
C LEU A 204 -7.97 -0.57 14.24
N GLY A 205 -8.90 -0.66 13.30
CA GLY A 205 -10.28 -0.18 13.42
C GLY A 205 -10.48 1.34 13.36
N GLY A 206 -9.48 2.11 12.95
CA GLY A 206 -9.59 3.58 12.86
C GLY A 206 -10.71 4.04 11.95
N ALA A 207 -10.86 3.40 10.78
CA ALA A 207 -11.95 3.68 9.84
C ALA A 207 -13.33 3.37 10.45
N MET A 208 -13.48 2.20 11.08
CA MET A 208 -14.73 1.81 11.76
C MET A 208 -15.13 2.85 12.82
N ARG A 209 -14.19 3.21 13.70
CA ARG A 209 -14.43 4.21 14.75
C ARG A 209 -14.81 5.58 14.19
N ALA A 210 -14.16 6.02 13.11
CA ALA A 210 -14.48 7.28 12.44
C ALA A 210 -15.91 7.28 11.88
N VAL A 211 -16.28 6.21 11.15
CA VAL A 211 -17.61 6.06 10.54
C VAL A 211 -18.68 5.88 11.62
N SER A 212 -18.45 5.03 12.63
CA SER A 212 -19.36 4.81 13.74
C SER A 212 -19.68 6.13 14.47
N LYS A 213 -18.67 6.94 14.78
CA LYS A 213 -18.85 8.24 15.43
C LYS A 213 -19.58 9.25 14.55
N ALA A 214 -19.26 9.30 13.26
CA ALA A 214 -19.83 10.28 12.34
C ALA A 214 -21.31 10.03 12.04
N PHE A 215 -21.72 8.78 11.95
CA PHE A 215 -23.07 8.39 11.49
C PHE A 215 -23.93 7.74 12.58
N GLY A 216 -23.37 7.43 13.76
CA GLY A 216 -24.11 6.76 14.83
C GLY A 216 -24.50 5.33 14.49
N VAL A 217 -23.68 4.63 13.73
CA VAL A 217 -23.88 3.24 13.27
C VAL A 217 -23.03 2.24 14.04
N THR A 218 -23.43 0.97 14.04
CA THR A 218 -22.65 -0.12 14.61
C THR A 218 -21.91 -0.87 13.50
N ILE A 219 -20.57 -0.92 13.59
CA ILE A 219 -19.72 -1.65 12.65
C ILE A 219 -18.97 -2.74 13.42
N LYS A 220 -19.23 -4.00 13.12
CA LYS A 220 -18.50 -5.14 13.69
C LYS A 220 -17.28 -5.44 12.82
N GLY A 221 -16.10 -5.46 13.41
CA GLY A 221 -14.86 -5.81 12.71
C GLY A 221 -14.47 -7.27 12.95
N LEU A 222 -14.09 -7.98 11.89
CA LEU A 222 -13.47 -9.29 11.96
C LEU A 222 -12.05 -9.19 11.41
N GLU A 223 -11.05 -9.39 12.27
CA GLU A 223 -9.63 -9.24 11.91
C GLU A 223 -8.91 -10.59 12.02
N THR A 224 -8.22 -10.97 10.95
CA THR A 224 -7.47 -12.25 10.91
C THR A 224 -6.13 -12.16 11.64
N ASP A 225 -5.53 -10.99 11.74
CA ASP A 225 -4.33 -10.75 12.54
C ASP A 225 -4.71 -10.52 14.00
N ALA A 226 -4.38 -11.49 14.86
CA ALA A 226 -4.75 -11.46 16.28
C ALA A 226 -4.12 -10.28 17.05
N GLU A 227 -2.92 -9.81 16.65
CA GLU A 227 -2.25 -8.68 17.28
C GLU A 227 -2.97 -7.37 16.91
N LEU A 228 -3.33 -7.18 15.62
CA LEU A 228 -4.13 -6.06 15.17
C LEU A 228 -5.52 -6.05 15.80
N ALA A 229 -6.17 -7.22 15.89
CA ALA A 229 -7.49 -7.35 16.49
C ALA A 229 -7.48 -6.92 17.96
N ALA A 230 -6.53 -7.42 18.76
CA ALA A 230 -6.42 -7.08 20.17
C ALA A 230 -6.13 -5.59 20.37
N ALA A 231 -5.15 -5.04 19.66
CA ALA A 231 -4.81 -3.62 19.73
C ALA A 231 -5.98 -2.73 19.25
N GLY A 232 -6.65 -3.12 18.18
CA GLY A 232 -7.81 -2.42 17.65
C GLY A 232 -9.00 -2.41 18.60
N HIS A 233 -9.26 -3.52 19.29
CA HIS A 233 -10.30 -3.61 20.32
C HIS A 233 -10.02 -2.68 21.50
N GLU A 234 -8.78 -2.71 22.03
CA GLU A 234 -8.34 -1.80 23.09
C GLU A 234 -8.47 -0.32 22.69
N LEU A 235 -8.14 0.00 21.44
CA LEU A 235 -8.35 1.35 20.88
C LEU A 235 -9.84 1.75 20.86
N SER A 236 -10.75 0.80 20.59
CA SER A 236 -12.20 1.05 20.63
C SER A 236 -12.70 1.26 22.05
N GLU A 237 -12.17 0.51 23.03
CA GLU A 237 -12.45 0.72 24.46
C GLU A 237 -11.98 2.09 24.93
N ARG A 238 -10.72 2.45 24.67
CA ARG A 238 -10.14 3.78 24.99
C ARG A 238 -10.95 4.93 24.36
N ALA A 239 -11.48 4.72 23.16
CA ALA A 239 -12.31 5.69 22.48
C ALA A 239 -13.78 5.68 22.95
N SER A 240 -14.15 4.83 23.90
CA SER A 240 -15.53 4.63 24.43
C SER A 240 -16.54 4.27 23.34
N VAL A 241 -16.12 3.50 22.33
CA VAL A 241 -16.98 3.03 21.23
C VAL A 241 -16.89 1.51 21.02
N ALA A 242 -16.39 0.75 21.99
CA ALA A 242 -16.29 -0.72 21.88
C ALA A 242 -17.65 -1.40 21.61
N ALA A 243 -18.74 -0.80 22.07
CA ALA A 243 -20.10 -1.30 21.81
C ALA A 243 -20.55 -1.09 20.35
N THR A 244 -20.07 -0.03 19.67
CA THR A 244 -20.47 0.31 18.31
C THR A 244 -19.39 0.06 17.26
N ALA A 245 -18.15 -0.21 17.69
CA ALA A 245 -17.03 -0.58 16.82
C ALA A 245 -16.17 -1.70 17.45
N PRO A 246 -16.78 -2.85 17.81
CA PRO A 246 -16.05 -4.00 18.34
C PRO A 246 -15.20 -4.65 17.25
N ILE A 247 -13.99 -5.11 17.61
CA ILE A 247 -13.14 -5.92 16.75
C ILE A 247 -12.95 -7.29 17.36
N ILE A 248 -13.13 -8.33 16.56
CA ILE A 248 -13.06 -9.73 16.96
C ILE A 248 -11.96 -10.40 16.15
N ALA A 249 -11.05 -11.09 16.84
CA ALA A 249 -10.01 -11.87 16.18
C ALA A 249 -10.60 -13.09 15.47
N ARG A 250 -10.15 -13.35 14.25
CA ARG A 250 -10.51 -14.50 13.41
C ARG A 250 -9.27 -15.11 12.76
N PRO A 251 -8.32 -15.63 13.54
CA PRO A 251 -7.06 -16.15 13.01
C PRO A 251 -7.24 -17.33 12.04
N ASP A 252 -8.34 -18.07 12.19
CA ASP A 252 -8.69 -19.22 11.34
C ASP A 252 -9.54 -18.83 10.12
N GLY A 253 -9.70 -17.53 9.86
CA GLY A 253 -10.50 -16.99 8.76
C GLY A 253 -11.96 -16.78 9.09
N PHE A 254 -12.76 -16.44 8.07
CA PHE A 254 -14.16 -16.02 8.25
C PHE A 254 -15.16 -17.19 8.24
N ALA A 255 -14.76 -18.35 7.73
CA ALA A 255 -15.61 -19.53 7.61
C ALA A 255 -15.71 -20.37 8.91
N ALA A 256 -15.29 -19.82 10.06
CA ALA A 256 -15.36 -20.51 11.33
C ALA A 256 -16.82 -20.76 11.74
N ASP A 257 -17.13 -21.98 12.23
CA ASP A 257 -18.49 -22.47 12.55
C ASP A 257 -19.25 -21.58 13.56
N ASP A 258 -18.55 -20.77 14.34
CA ASP A 258 -19.14 -19.92 15.39
C ASP A 258 -19.61 -18.54 14.85
N PHE A 259 -19.34 -18.22 13.58
CA PHE A 259 -19.82 -17.02 12.93
C PHE A 259 -20.73 -17.38 11.75
N GLN A 260 -22.03 -17.36 11.98
CA GLN A 260 -23.04 -17.56 10.94
C GLN A 260 -23.61 -16.22 10.53
N PRO A 261 -23.14 -15.61 9.44
CA PRO A 261 -23.76 -14.40 8.92
C PRO A 261 -25.16 -14.73 8.39
N GLN A 262 -26.18 -14.03 8.85
CA GLN A 262 -27.58 -14.37 8.54
C GLN A 262 -28.32 -13.23 7.80
N GLY A 263 -27.69 -12.62 6.81
CA GLY A 263 -28.34 -11.58 6.00
C GLY A 263 -28.74 -10.34 6.81
N GLN A 264 -27.95 -10.00 7.84
CA GLN A 264 -28.29 -8.92 8.77
C GLN A 264 -27.56 -7.58 8.51
N TYR A 265 -26.47 -7.61 7.76
CA TYR A 265 -25.63 -6.44 7.57
C TYR A 265 -26.14 -5.57 6.42
N ALA A 266 -26.28 -4.26 6.68
CA ALA A 266 -26.67 -3.29 5.68
C ALA A 266 -25.54 -3.02 4.66
N ALA A 267 -24.28 -3.10 5.11
CA ALA A 267 -23.13 -3.15 4.22
C ALA A 267 -21.99 -3.97 4.82
N VAL A 268 -21.11 -4.46 3.92
CA VAL A 268 -19.84 -5.10 4.23
C VAL A 268 -18.71 -4.26 3.62
N PHE A 269 -17.66 -4.04 4.41
CA PHE A 269 -16.49 -3.25 4.04
C PHE A 269 -15.24 -4.12 4.01
N LEU A 270 -14.34 -3.84 3.05
CA LEU A 270 -12.97 -4.34 3.02
C LEU A 270 -12.06 -3.24 2.47
N ARG A 271 -10.88 -3.12 3.04
CA ARG A 271 -9.89 -2.18 2.51
C ARG A 271 -8.57 -2.89 2.25
N GLU A 272 -8.17 -2.91 0.97
CA GLU A 272 -6.84 -3.39 0.54
C GLU A 272 -6.51 -4.79 1.08
N ALA A 273 -7.48 -5.70 1.00
CA ALA A 273 -7.37 -7.04 1.56
C ALA A 273 -7.62 -8.14 0.53
N LEU A 274 -8.47 -7.90 -0.46
CA LEU A 274 -8.87 -8.94 -1.42
C LEU A 274 -7.70 -9.40 -2.31
N PHE A 275 -6.75 -8.54 -2.62
CA PHE A 275 -5.57 -8.91 -3.42
C PHE A 275 -4.73 -10.02 -2.77
N ALA A 276 -4.86 -10.25 -1.46
CA ALA A 276 -4.21 -11.32 -0.72
C ALA A 276 -5.09 -12.58 -0.54
N VAL A 277 -6.34 -12.55 -1.02
CA VAL A 277 -7.27 -13.69 -0.95
C VAL A 277 -7.16 -14.50 -2.24
N GLU A 278 -6.80 -15.78 -2.16
CA GLU A 278 -6.73 -16.68 -3.30
C GLU A 278 -8.11 -17.07 -3.79
N ASP A 279 -8.97 -17.57 -2.90
CA ASP A 279 -10.36 -17.98 -3.18
C ASP A 279 -11.34 -16.84 -2.88
N ARG A 280 -11.51 -15.94 -3.84
CA ARG A 280 -12.45 -14.83 -3.72
C ARG A 280 -13.89 -15.23 -3.95
N ASP A 281 -14.14 -16.32 -4.66
CA ASP A 281 -15.51 -16.78 -4.91
C ASP A 281 -16.15 -17.21 -3.59
N THR A 282 -15.45 -17.99 -2.77
CA THR A 282 -15.87 -18.31 -1.40
C THR A 282 -16.02 -17.05 -0.54
N MET A 283 -15.12 -16.08 -0.67
CA MET A 283 -15.23 -14.81 0.05
C MET A 283 -16.48 -14.02 -0.35
N PHE A 284 -16.77 -13.90 -1.64
CA PHE A 284 -17.97 -13.19 -2.11
C PHE A 284 -19.25 -13.91 -1.76
N ALA A 285 -19.26 -15.25 -1.77
CA ALA A 285 -20.38 -16.03 -1.28
C ALA A 285 -20.65 -15.77 0.21
N PHE A 286 -19.62 -15.81 1.05
CA PHE A 286 -19.70 -15.48 2.47
C PHE A 286 -20.22 -14.05 2.69
N ILE A 287 -19.70 -13.06 1.95
CA ILE A 287 -20.18 -11.67 2.01
C ILE A 287 -21.66 -11.63 1.61
N GLY A 288 -22.04 -12.37 0.59
CA GLY A 288 -23.41 -12.47 0.13
C GLY A 288 -24.36 -13.02 1.20
N GLU A 289 -23.95 -14.02 1.96
CA GLU A 289 -24.73 -14.54 3.10
C GLU A 289 -24.83 -13.54 4.25
N ALA A 290 -23.79 -12.74 4.47
CA ALA A 290 -23.77 -11.73 5.51
C ALA A 290 -24.70 -10.53 5.20
N LEU A 291 -24.80 -10.14 3.94
CA LEU A 291 -25.58 -8.99 3.51
C LEU A 291 -27.09 -9.26 3.53
N ARG A 292 -27.87 -8.30 4.00
CA ARG A 292 -29.31 -8.26 3.75
C ARG A 292 -29.61 -8.05 2.25
N ASP A 293 -30.84 -8.32 1.83
CA ASP A 293 -31.28 -7.99 0.47
C ASP A 293 -31.06 -6.50 0.19
N ASN A 294 -30.51 -6.19 -0.99
CA ASN A 294 -30.07 -4.87 -1.41
C ASN A 294 -29.00 -4.25 -0.49
N GLY A 295 -28.33 -5.07 0.35
CA GLY A 295 -27.19 -4.63 1.13
C GLY A 295 -25.99 -4.30 0.24
N SER A 296 -25.11 -3.45 0.72
CA SER A 296 -23.96 -2.92 -0.04
C SER A 296 -22.68 -3.69 0.27
N LEU A 297 -21.95 -4.06 -0.77
CA LEU A 297 -20.54 -4.41 -0.67
C LEU A 297 -19.71 -3.20 -1.11
N MET A 298 -18.79 -2.77 -0.26
CA MET A 298 -17.86 -1.68 -0.58
C MET A 298 -16.43 -2.08 -0.24
N PHE A 299 -15.54 -2.01 -1.21
CA PHE A 299 -14.13 -2.31 -0.96
C PHE A 299 -13.18 -1.41 -1.75
N THR A 300 -11.96 -1.26 -1.23
CA THR A 300 -10.81 -0.80 -2.01
C THR A 300 -9.83 -1.95 -2.18
N ASP A 301 -9.24 -2.07 -3.37
CA ASP A 301 -8.25 -3.11 -3.61
C ASP A 301 -7.23 -2.73 -4.68
N PHE A 302 -6.03 -3.35 -4.60
CA PHE A 302 -5.00 -3.25 -5.62
C PHE A 302 -5.32 -4.20 -6.76
N VAL A 303 -5.59 -3.65 -7.94
CA VAL A 303 -5.94 -4.42 -9.13
C VAL A 303 -4.89 -4.28 -10.22
N LEU A 304 -4.73 -5.29 -11.05
CA LEU A 304 -3.92 -5.21 -12.25
C LEU A 304 -4.51 -4.20 -13.24
N ALA A 305 -3.68 -3.35 -13.80
CA ALA A 305 -4.12 -2.39 -14.81
C ALA A 305 -4.34 -3.02 -16.18
N GLU A 306 -3.66 -4.13 -16.45
CA GLU A 306 -3.71 -4.88 -17.71
C GLU A 306 -3.79 -6.39 -17.41
N ASP A 307 -4.36 -7.18 -18.33
CA ASP A 307 -4.50 -8.63 -18.16
C ASP A 307 -3.16 -9.36 -18.26
N GLU A 308 -2.20 -8.82 -19.01
CA GLU A 308 -0.84 -9.33 -19.17
C GLU A 308 0.15 -8.29 -18.61
N PRO A 309 0.40 -8.29 -17.31
CA PRO A 309 1.32 -7.35 -16.69
C PRO A 309 2.80 -7.71 -16.98
N ASP A 310 3.69 -6.72 -16.83
CA ASP A 310 5.15 -6.93 -16.88
C ASP A 310 5.57 -7.91 -15.78
N ASP A 311 6.08 -9.08 -16.17
CA ASP A 311 6.48 -10.16 -15.25
C ASP A 311 7.57 -9.72 -14.27
N ASP A 312 8.55 -8.92 -14.71
CA ASP A 312 9.63 -8.46 -13.85
C ASP A 312 9.09 -7.51 -12.76
N ALA A 313 8.17 -6.62 -13.13
CA ALA A 313 7.52 -5.72 -12.18
C ALA A 313 6.63 -6.49 -11.19
N MET A 314 5.91 -7.50 -11.66
CA MET A 314 5.11 -8.39 -10.81
C MET A 314 5.97 -9.17 -9.82
N ILE A 315 7.11 -9.72 -10.25
CA ILE A 315 8.06 -10.42 -9.38
C ILE A 315 8.58 -9.48 -8.29
N VAL A 316 8.94 -8.24 -8.64
CA VAL A 316 9.43 -7.26 -7.68
C VAL A 316 8.38 -6.94 -6.61
N TRP A 317 7.13 -6.73 -7.01
CA TRP A 317 6.06 -6.46 -6.08
C TRP A 317 5.75 -7.69 -5.20
N ARG A 318 5.51 -8.86 -5.80
CA ARG A 318 5.21 -10.11 -5.06
C ARG A 318 6.26 -10.45 -4.02
N ASN A 319 7.54 -10.29 -4.35
CA ASN A 319 8.65 -10.58 -3.43
C ASN A 319 8.78 -9.56 -2.29
N ALA A 320 8.16 -8.41 -2.40
CA ALA A 320 8.17 -7.40 -1.34
C ALA A 320 7.00 -7.57 -0.36
N GLU A 321 5.94 -8.27 -0.75
CA GLU A 321 4.79 -8.53 0.11
C GLU A 321 5.11 -9.55 1.19
N ALA A 322 4.46 -9.42 2.36
CA ALA A 322 4.67 -10.30 3.50
C ALA A 322 3.99 -11.67 3.33
N ALA A 323 2.97 -11.74 2.48
CA ALA A 323 2.20 -12.94 2.16
C ALA A 323 2.01 -13.07 0.64
N PRO A 324 1.63 -14.24 0.12
CA PRO A 324 1.26 -14.39 -1.27
C PRO A 324 0.15 -13.43 -1.69
N VAL A 325 0.23 -12.93 -2.92
CA VAL A 325 -0.76 -12.02 -3.49
C VAL A 325 -1.30 -12.56 -4.81
N PHE A 326 -2.59 -12.36 -5.02
CA PHE A 326 -3.39 -12.90 -6.12
C PHE A 326 -4.17 -11.76 -6.79
N PRO A 327 -3.52 -10.72 -7.34
CA PRO A 327 -4.25 -9.57 -7.87
C PRO A 327 -5.11 -9.96 -9.06
N TRP A 328 -6.32 -9.41 -9.11
CA TRP A 328 -7.24 -9.51 -10.23
C TRP A 328 -7.25 -8.21 -11.03
N THR A 329 -7.72 -8.29 -12.26
CA THR A 329 -8.07 -7.12 -13.07
C THR A 329 -9.47 -6.62 -12.70
N GLU A 330 -9.82 -5.41 -13.14
CA GLU A 330 -11.18 -4.88 -13.01
C GLU A 330 -12.21 -5.79 -13.70
N ALA A 331 -11.87 -6.37 -14.86
CA ALA A 331 -12.75 -7.26 -15.58
C ALA A 331 -13.08 -8.53 -14.79
N GLN A 332 -12.08 -9.14 -14.14
CA GLN A 332 -12.27 -10.30 -13.29
C GLN A 332 -13.16 -9.99 -12.08
N TYR A 333 -12.99 -8.81 -11.45
CA TYR A 333 -13.88 -8.38 -10.37
C TYR A 333 -15.32 -8.20 -10.86
N ARG A 334 -15.53 -7.61 -12.03
CA ARG A 334 -16.87 -7.43 -12.61
C ARG A 334 -17.54 -8.78 -12.85
N GLU A 335 -16.86 -9.72 -13.50
CA GLU A 335 -17.36 -11.05 -13.79
C GLU A 335 -17.74 -11.82 -12.52
N ALA A 336 -16.84 -11.82 -11.50
CA ALA A 336 -17.09 -12.51 -10.25
C ALA A 336 -18.28 -11.90 -9.48
N LEU A 337 -18.36 -10.58 -9.39
CA LEU A 337 -19.46 -9.90 -8.72
C LEU A 337 -20.82 -10.17 -9.43
N GLU A 338 -20.86 -10.13 -10.75
CA GLU A 338 -22.07 -10.45 -11.52
C GLU A 338 -22.48 -11.91 -11.32
N THR A 339 -21.53 -12.84 -11.35
CA THR A 339 -21.75 -14.27 -11.11
C THR A 339 -22.32 -14.54 -9.70
N GLN A 340 -21.86 -13.79 -8.71
CA GLN A 340 -22.32 -13.87 -7.32
C GLN A 340 -23.55 -12.98 -7.04
N HIS A 341 -24.28 -12.56 -8.09
CA HIS A 341 -25.51 -11.78 -7.99
C HIS A 341 -25.36 -10.39 -7.33
N TYR A 342 -24.23 -9.74 -7.56
CA TYR A 342 -24.07 -8.33 -7.21
C TYR A 342 -24.29 -7.44 -8.44
N LYS A 343 -25.00 -6.35 -8.25
CA LYS A 343 -25.09 -5.27 -9.23
C LYS A 343 -24.04 -4.23 -8.88
N ILE A 344 -23.07 -4.02 -9.76
CA ILE A 344 -22.08 -2.97 -9.61
C ILE A 344 -22.77 -1.62 -9.80
N ASP A 345 -22.70 -0.80 -8.78
CA ASP A 345 -23.22 0.57 -8.79
C ASP A 345 -22.13 1.54 -9.27
N ARG A 346 -20.89 1.37 -8.76
CA ARG A 346 -19.79 2.29 -9.05
C ARG A 346 -18.43 1.62 -8.91
N ILE A 347 -17.49 2.01 -9.77
CA ILE A 347 -16.06 1.74 -9.65
C ILE A 347 -15.31 3.04 -9.92
N ASP A 348 -14.47 3.45 -8.97
CA ASP A 348 -13.61 4.63 -9.08
C ASP A 348 -12.14 4.23 -8.98
N ASP A 349 -11.30 4.83 -9.81
CA ASP A 349 -9.85 4.73 -9.67
C ASP A 349 -9.34 5.81 -8.71
N LEU A 350 -8.87 5.39 -7.54
CA LEU A 350 -8.34 6.27 -6.51
C LEU A 350 -6.82 6.39 -6.50
N THR A 351 -6.12 5.81 -7.49
CA THR A 351 -4.65 5.72 -7.53
C THR A 351 -3.98 7.08 -7.36
N ALA A 352 -4.45 8.07 -8.12
CA ALA A 352 -3.86 9.42 -8.09
C ALA A 352 -4.05 10.15 -6.76
N GLU A 353 -5.15 9.84 -6.05
CA GLU A 353 -5.45 10.44 -4.75
C GLU A 353 -4.74 9.70 -3.61
N TYR A 354 -4.58 8.38 -3.74
CA TYR A 354 -4.03 7.53 -2.69
C TYR A 354 -2.52 7.68 -2.52
N LEU A 355 -1.76 7.79 -3.61
CA LEU A 355 -0.31 7.93 -3.57
C LEU A 355 0.18 9.10 -2.70
N PRO A 356 -0.40 10.31 -2.77
CA PRO A 356 -0.04 11.40 -1.86
C PRO A 356 -0.25 11.07 -0.38
N LEU A 357 -1.28 10.27 -0.05
CA LEU A 357 -1.55 9.84 1.34
C LEU A 357 -0.47 8.89 1.85
N VAL A 358 -0.03 7.94 1.01
CA VAL A 358 1.10 7.05 1.31
C VAL A 358 2.37 7.86 1.55
N HIS A 359 2.68 8.81 0.66
CA HIS A 359 3.86 9.67 0.79
C HIS A 359 3.82 10.54 2.05
N ALA A 360 2.64 11.07 2.41
CA ALA A 360 2.48 11.87 3.61
C ALA A 360 2.75 11.06 4.89
N GLY A 361 2.27 9.81 4.96
CA GLY A 361 2.54 8.90 6.07
C GLY A 361 4.04 8.62 6.25
N TRP A 362 4.74 8.27 5.18
CA TRP A 362 6.18 8.03 5.22
C TRP A 362 6.99 9.27 5.57
N ARG A 363 6.56 10.46 5.12
CA ARG A 363 7.19 11.74 5.49
C ARG A 363 7.06 12.01 6.97
N HIS A 364 5.85 11.89 7.49
CA HIS A 364 5.58 12.07 8.91
C HIS A 364 6.40 11.10 9.77
N PHE A 365 6.42 9.83 9.40
CA PHE A 365 7.20 8.80 10.09
C PHE A 365 8.70 9.10 10.11
N HIS A 366 9.26 9.52 8.96
CA HIS A 366 10.66 9.94 8.88
C HIS A 366 10.98 11.06 9.86
N ASP A 367 10.12 12.10 9.93
CA ASP A 367 10.32 13.23 10.81
C ASP A 367 10.28 12.83 12.29
N CYS A 368 9.43 11.85 12.63
CA CYS A 368 9.36 11.27 13.97
C CYS A 368 10.62 10.47 14.35
N LEU A 369 11.35 9.90 13.38
CA LEU A 369 12.49 9.02 13.62
C LEU A 369 13.86 9.70 13.59
N GLN A 370 13.97 10.98 13.27
CA GLN A 370 15.26 11.67 12.98
C GLN A 370 16.34 11.48 14.04
N ASN A 371 15.99 11.15 15.27
CA ASN A 371 16.94 10.94 16.38
C ASN A 371 16.73 9.62 17.16
N ALA A 372 15.80 8.77 16.73
CA ALA A 372 15.50 7.53 17.44
C ALA A 372 16.54 6.44 17.13
N LYS A 373 17.11 5.85 18.17
CA LYS A 373 17.87 4.60 18.05
C LYS A 373 16.86 3.46 18.09
N LEU A 374 16.63 2.82 16.95
CA LEU A 374 15.73 1.66 16.90
C LEU A 374 16.49 0.38 17.26
N PRO A 375 15.89 -0.50 18.08
CA PRO A 375 16.39 -1.86 18.27
C PRO A 375 16.49 -2.60 16.92
N PRO A 376 17.43 -3.55 16.76
CA PRO A 376 17.63 -4.27 15.51
C PRO A 376 16.35 -4.97 14.98
N GLU A 377 15.53 -5.50 15.87
CA GLU A 377 14.27 -6.16 15.52
C GLU A 377 13.23 -5.18 15.00
N THR A 378 13.04 -4.05 15.66
CA THR A 378 12.19 -2.94 15.20
C THR A 378 12.66 -2.40 13.86
N ALA A 379 13.98 -2.24 13.69
CA ALA A 379 14.56 -1.80 12.41
C ALA A 379 14.30 -2.81 11.29
N ALA A 380 14.40 -4.11 11.55
CA ALA A 380 14.13 -5.16 10.57
C ALA A 380 12.64 -5.19 10.17
N MET A 381 11.75 -5.01 11.14
CA MET A 381 10.30 -4.93 10.94
C MET A 381 9.93 -3.72 10.08
N LEU A 382 10.45 -2.54 10.42
CA LEU A 382 10.28 -1.31 9.64
C LEU A 382 10.79 -1.45 8.21
N MET A 383 11.93 -2.12 8.01
CA MET A 383 12.47 -2.36 6.67
C MET A 383 11.57 -3.27 5.84
N ARG A 384 10.93 -4.28 6.44
CA ARG A 384 9.98 -5.14 5.72
C ARG A 384 8.76 -4.34 5.30
N GLU A 385 8.12 -3.64 6.24
CA GLU A 385 6.97 -2.79 5.97
C GLU A 385 7.26 -1.74 4.89
N GLY A 386 8.40 -1.04 5.02
CA GLY A 386 8.79 -0.03 4.05
C GLY A 386 9.13 -0.58 2.67
N ASN A 387 9.68 -1.79 2.57
CA ASN A 387 9.92 -2.41 1.26
C ASN A 387 8.60 -2.79 0.58
N ALA A 388 7.61 -3.30 1.31
CA ALA A 388 6.29 -3.61 0.77
C ALA A 388 5.60 -2.34 0.25
N TRP A 389 5.56 -1.28 1.06
CA TRP A 389 4.95 -0.01 0.63
C TRP A 389 5.69 0.67 -0.52
N LEU A 390 7.02 0.58 -0.55
CA LEU A 390 7.80 1.10 -1.67
C LEU A 390 7.49 0.34 -2.96
N ALA A 391 7.33 -0.98 -2.89
CA ALA A 391 7.00 -1.80 -4.04
C ALA A 391 5.56 -1.53 -4.52
N ARG A 392 4.56 -1.45 -3.61
CA ARG A 392 3.17 -1.06 -3.93
C ARG A 392 3.11 0.31 -4.60
N SER A 393 3.76 1.30 -4.00
CA SER A 393 3.77 2.66 -4.56
C SER A 393 4.37 2.71 -5.94
N ARG A 394 5.47 1.99 -6.19
CA ARG A 394 6.06 1.88 -7.53
C ARG A 394 5.13 1.19 -8.51
N ALA A 395 4.46 0.12 -8.08
CA ALA A 395 3.50 -0.58 -8.92
C ALA A 395 2.32 0.34 -9.32
N LEU A 396 1.83 1.17 -8.39
CA LEU A 396 0.81 2.19 -8.67
C LEU A 396 1.34 3.31 -9.58
N GLU A 397 2.55 3.83 -9.33
CA GLU A 397 3.17 4.90 -10.13
C GLU A 397 3.49 4.48 -11.56
N THR A 398 3.88 3.23 -11.77
CA THR A 398 4.21 2.69 -13.10
C THR A 398 2.99 2.23 -13.87
N GLY A 399 1.82 2.16 -13.23
CA GLY A 399 0.59 1.66 -13.83
C GLY A 399 0.55 0.13 -13.95
N LEU A 400 1.35 -0.61 -13.17
CA LEU A 400 1.19 -2.05 -12.99
C LEU A 400 -0.08 -2.34 -12.21
N LEU A 401 -0.31 -1.57 -11.16
CA LEU A 401 -1.48 -1.64 -10.30
C LEU A 401 -2.28 -0.34 -10.36
N ARG A 402 -3.57 -0.46 -10.07
CA ARG A 402 -4.49 0.63 -9.72
C ARG A 402 -5.09 0.36 -8.35
N LEU A 403 -5.43 1.38 -7.60
CA LEU A 403 -6.29 1.25 -6.43
C LEU A 403 -7.73 1.55 -6.86
N LEU A 404 -8.57 0.54 -6.90
CA LEU A 404 -9.98 0.71 -7.20
C LEU A 404 -10.82 0.80 -5.92
N HIS A 405 -11.86 1.61 -5.97
CA HIS A 405 -12.95 1.66 -5.00
C HIS A 405 -14.21 1.15 -5.68
N VAL A 406 -14.73 0.05 -5.17
CA VAL A 406 -15.89 -0.65 -5.74
C VAL A 406 -17.05 -0.56 -4.77
N HIS A 407 -18.22 -0.18 -5.32
CA HIS A 407 -19.51 -0.26 -4.63
C HIS A 407 -20.44 -1.14 -5.47
N ALA A 408 -20.96 -2.18 -4.84
CA ALA A 408 -21.89 -3.12 -5.46
C ALA A 408 -23.05 -3.44 -4.50
N LEU A 409 -24.21 -3.74 -5.05
CA LEU A 409 -25.44 -4.05 -4.33
C LEU A 409 -25.77 -5.52 -4.50
N ARG A 410 -26.00 -6.21 -3.38
CA ARG A 410 -26.51 -7.57 -3.43
C ARG A 410 -27.91 -7.58 -4.04
N GLN A 411 -28.09 -8.36 -5.09
CA GLN A 411 -29.42 -8.56 -5.67
C GLN A 411 -30.19 -9.59 -4.83
N PRO A 412 -31.51 -9.37 -4.57
CA PRO A 412 -32.32 -10.39 -3.91
C PRO A 412 -32.30 -11.66 -4.74
N ALA A 413 -32.25 -12.81 -4.05
CA ALA A 413 -32.39 -14.10 -4.71
C ALA A 413 -33.68 -14.07 -5.54
N SER A 414 -33.57 -14.23 -6.87
CA SER A 414 -34.75 -14.28 -7.73
C SER A 414 -35.68 -15.37 -7.20
N THR A 415 -36.82 -14.96 -6.65
CA THR A 415 -37.90 -15.89 -6.37
C THR A 415 -38.22 -16.55 -7.70
N LYS A 416 -37.82 -17.81 -7.89
CA LYS A 416 -38.30 -18.60 -9.03
C LYS A 416 -39.79 -18.43 -9.01
N THR A 417 -40.32 -17.70 -9.98
CA THR A 417 -41.76 -17.63 -10.24
C THR A 417 -42.23 -19.07 -10.35
N GLN A 418 -42.91 -19.56 -9.31
CA GLN A 418 -43.62 -20.82 -9.42
C GLN A 418 -44.56 -20.63 -10.59
N VAL A 419 -44.22 -21.24 -11.71
CA VAL A 419 -45.16 -21.46 -12.79
C VAL A 419 -46.31 -22.21 -12.15
N PRO A 420 -47.51 -21.64 -12.10
CA PRO A 420 -48.65 -22.38 -11.55
C PRO A 420 -48.78 -23.65 -12.38
N ALA A 421 -48.70 -24.79 -11.72
CA ALA A 421 -49.00 -26.08 -12.35
C ALA A 421 -50.35 -25.96 -12.99
N GLY A 422 -50.38 -25.87 -14.32
CA GLY A 422 -51.59 -25.84 -15.10
C GLY A 422 -52.36 -27.11 -14.77
N GLY A 423 -53.52 -26.95 -14.13
CA GLY A 423 -54.44 -28.03 -13.90
C GLY A 423 -54.91 -28.53 -15.26
N GLU A 424 -54.53 -29.75 -15.62
CA GLU A 424 -55.22 -30.53 -16.64
C GLU A 424 -56.63 -30.83 -16.11
N GLN A 425 -57.60 -30.00 -16.55
CA GLN A 425 -58.99 -30.38 -16.50
C GLN A 425 -59.24 -31.30 -17.69
N GLY A 426 -59.30 -32.59 -17.40
CA GLY A 426 -59.81 -33.61 -18.34
C GLY A 426 -61.24 -33.27 -18.76
N ALA A 427 -61.43 -33.02 -20.03
CA ALA A 427 -62.74 -33.01 -20.66
C ALA A 427 -63.00 -34.40 -21.20
N ASP A 428 -63.59 -35.26 -20.43
CA ASP A 428 -64.32 -36.45 -20.92
C ASP A 428 -65.60 -35.97 -21.56
N ALA A 429 -65.60 -35.90 -22.87
CA ALA A 429 -66.83 -35.72 -23.67
C ALA A 429 -67.46 -37.08 -23.94
N GLU A 430 -68.53 -37.36 -23.24
CA GLU A 430 -69.46 -38.45 -23.40
C GLU A 430 -70.18 -38.36 -24.77
N LEU A 431 -69.88 -39.30 -25.65
CA LEU A 431 -70.63 -39.51 -26.87
C LEU A 431 -71.87 -40.35 -26.50
N ALA A 432 -73.05 -39.67 -26.41
CA ALA A 432 -74.32 -40.35 -26.29
C ALA A 432 -74.90 -40.50 -27.72
N ASP A 433 -75.16 -41.73 -28.07
CA ASP A 433 -75.81 -42.30 -29.23
C ASP A 433 -77.24 -41.82 -29.30
N ALA A 434 -77.67 -41.40 -30.54
CA ALA A 434 -79.08 -41.14 -30.86
C ALA A 434 -79.47 -41.89 -32.11
N THR A 435 -80.01 -43.06 -31.92
CA THR A 435 -80.87 -43.74 -32.99
C THR A 435 -82.28 -43.92 -32.44
N GLN A 436 -83.18 -43.18 -32.96
CA GLN A 436 -84.53 -43.37 -33.48
C GLN A 436 -85.37 -42.11 -33.50
#